data_2510200908f31fcf7b0b34486be7dcae
#
_entry.id   2510200908f31fcf7b0b34486be7dcae
#
_cell.length_a   1.000
_cell.length_b   1.000
_cell.length_c   1.000
_cell.angle_alpha   90.00
_cell.angle_beta   90.00
_cell.angle_gamma   90.00
#
_symmetry.space_group_name_H-M   'P 1'
#
loop_
_entity.id
_entity.type
_entity.pdbx_description
1 polymer ?
#
loop_
_entity_poly.entity_id
_entity_poly.type
_entity_poly.pdbx_seq_one_letter_code
_entity_poly.pdbx_strand_id
1 'polypeptide(L)'
;MLFRSGDELILNQIEKQLGKLVEVIEIFPLKPEESVYRELVLVKVEADEKQRSSLVSIADIFRARIIDVAPASLVIEVTGDQSKIDGLLAMLEGFNVVEMVRTGLSGIKRGLGEIDIESHNK
;
A
#
# COMPACT_ATOMS: atom_id res chain seq x y z
N MET A 1 3.15 -5.80 10.61
CA MET A 1 2.53 -6.71 9.68
C MET A 1 2.36 -8.08 10.27
N LEU A 2 1.26 -8.72 10.00
CA LEU A 2 1.03 -10.05 10.48
C LEU A 2 1.17 -11.04 9.34
N PHE A 3 1.86 -12.14 9.59
CA PHE A 3 2.01 -13.16 8.57
C PHE A 3 1.05 -14.30 8.84
N ARG A 4 0.43 -14.77 7.78
CA ARG A 4 -0.36 -15.99 7.86
C ARG A 4 0.51 -17.10 7.29
N SER A 5 0.05 -18.31 7.39
CA SER A 5 0.86 -19.43 6.94
C SER A 5 1.28 -19.31 5.48
N GLY A 6 0.41 -18.75 4.64
CA GLY A 6 0.79 -18.55 3.24
C GLY A 6 1.89 -17.53 3.09
N ASP A 7 1.88 -16.52 3.95
CA ASP A 7 2.91 -15.49 3.90
C ASP A 7 4.25 -16.05 4.34
N GLU A 8 4.26 -17.00 5.25
CA GLU A 8 5.49 -17.61 5.68
C GLU A 8 6.14 -18.41 4.55
N LEU A 9 5.33 -19.08 3.75
CA LEU A 9 5.85 -19.81 2.62
C LEU A 9 6.49 -18.87 1.62
N ILE A 10 5.85 -17.74 1.35
CA ILE A 10 6.38 -16.76 0.43
C ILE A 10 7.69 -16.21 0.96
N LEU A 11 7.74 -15.96 2.26
CA LEU A 11 8.94 -15.44 2.88
C LEU A 11 10.09 -16.42 2.74
N ASN A 12 9.82 -17.70 2.89
CA ASN A 12 10.86 -18.71 2.74
C ASN A 12 11.37 -18.77 1.31
N GLN A 13 10.52 -18.57 0.34
CA GLN A 13 10.94 -18.54 -1.04
C GLN A 13 11.82 -17.35 -1.33
N ILE A 14 11.49 -16.20 -0.77
CA ILE A 14 12.28 -15.02 -0.93
C ILE A 14 13.67 -15.23 -0.31
N GLU A 15 13.69 -15.84 0.86
CA GLU A 15 14.93 -16.12 1.52
C GLU A 15 15.83 -16.99 0.66
N LYS A 16 15.28 -18.02 0.06
CA LYS A 16 16.05 -18.89 -0.80
C LYS A 16 16.60 -18.17 -2.02
N GLN A 17 15.79 -17.29 -2.58
CA GLN A 17 16.19 -16.58 -3.78
C GLN A 17 17.27 -15.53 -3.50
N LEU A 18 17.16 -14.87 -2.36
CA LEU A 18 18.09 -13.83 -2.02
C LEU A 18 19.33 -14.34 -1.32
N GLY A 19 19.35 -15.62 -1.05
CA GLY A 19 20.50 -16.23 -0.40
C GLY A 19 20.65 -15.81 1.03
N LYS A 20 21.74 -15.17 1.36
CA LYS A 20 21.96 -14.84 2.75
C LYS A 20 21.40 -13.57 3.21
N LEU A 21 20.67 -12.86 2.38
CA LEU A 21 20.20 -11.54 2.76
C LEU A 21 19.15 -11.60 3.86
N VAL A 22 18.45 -12.71 3.98
CA VAL A 22 17.45 -12.83 5.02
C VAL A 22 17.83 -14.00 5.90
N GLU A 23 18.32 -13.71 7.08
CA GLU A 23 18.74 -14.76 7.96
C GLU A 23 17.81 -15.02 9.08
N VAL A 24 17.26 -13.99 9.64
CA VAL A 24 16.43 -14.13 10.81
C VAL A 24 15.10 -13.52 10.56
N ILE A 25 14.05 -14.23 10.83
CA ILE A 25 12.74 -13.74 10.65
C ILE A 25 12.01 -13.83 11.95
N GLU A 26 11.52 -12.68 12.39
CA GLU A 26 10.73 -12.66 13.58
C GLU A 26 9.34 -12.22 13.22
N ILE A 27 8.34 -12.85 13.79
CA ILE A 27 6.96 -12.52 13.52
C ILE A 27 6.37 -11.96 14.79
N PHE A 28 5.85 -10.77 14.73
CA PHE A 28 5.23 -10.15 15.87
C PHE A 28 4.14 -9.21 15.40
N PRO A 29 3.10 -9.01 16.20
CA PRO A 29 2.01 -8.13 15.80
C PRO A 29 2.44 -6.67 15.92
N LEU A 30 1.93 -5.84 15.02
CA LEU A 30 2.17 -4.43 15.08
C LEU A 30 0.92 -3.76 15.63
N LYS A 31 1.12 -2.84 16.55
CA LYS A 31 0.01 -2.09 17.13
C LYS A 31 -0.18 -0.82 16.33
N PRO A 32 -1.40 -0.53 15.90
CA PRO A 32 -1.64 0.62 15.03
C PRO A 32 -1.09 1.93 15.58
N GLU A 33 -1.22 2.14 16.88
CA GLU A 33 -0.79 3.39 17.46
C GLU A 33 0.72 3.49 17.59
N GLU A 34 1.42 2.39 17.41
CA GLU A 34 2.88 2.37 17.56
C GLU A 34 3.58 2.09 16.24
N SER A 35 2.86 2.08 15.15
CA SER A 35 3.42 1.65 13.88
C SER A 35 3.04 2.59 12.76
N VAL A 36 3.79 2.51 11.68
CA VAL A 36 3.48 3.26 10.47
C VAL A 36 3.06 2.25 9.43
N TYR A 37 1.93 2.49 8.80
CA TYR A 37 1.41 1.61 7.76
C TYR A 37 1.24 2.37 6.47
N ARG A 38 1.54 1.73 5.38
CA ARG A 38 1.30 2.30 4.05
C ARG A 38 0.88 1.21 3.09
N GLU A 39 0.14 1.62 2.09
CA GLU A 39 -0.30 0.71 1.04
C GLU A 39 -0.19 1.46 -0.27
N LEU A 40 0.18 0.77 -1.33
CA LEU A 40 0.20 1.34 -2.68
C LEU A 40 -1.00 0.79 -3.43
N VAL A 41 -1.75 1.66 -4.08
CA VAL A 41 -2.89 1.27 -4.88
C VAL A 41 -2.78 1.91 -6.26
N LEU A 42 -3.04 1.13 -7.29
CA LEU A 42 -3.13 1.61 -8.65
C LEU A 42 -4.56 1.39 -9.11
N VAL A 43 -5.20 2.44 -9.59
CA VAL A 43 -6.59 2.37 -10.01
C VAL A 43 -6.73 2.89 -11.42
N LYS A 44 -7.30 2.10 -12.30
CA LYS A 44 -7.61 2.53 -13.65
C LYS A 44 -9.08 2.91 -13.72
N VAL A 45 -9.35 4.12 -14.13
CA VAL A 45 -10.70 4.66 -14.14
C VAL A 45 -11.06 5.09 -15.55
N GLU A 46 -12.24 4.72 -16.01
CA GLU A 46 -12.74 5.16 -17.30
C GLU A 46 -13.08 6.63 -17.17
N ALA A 47 -12.70 7.44 -18.16
CA ALA A 47 -12.92 8.87 -18.06
C ALA A 47 -13.01 9.54 -19.42
N ASP A 48 -14.05 10.34 -19.58
CA ASP A 48 -14.15 11.24 -20.73
C ASP A 48 -13.49 12.57 -20.35
N GLU A 49 -13.55 13.56 -21.21
CA GLU A 49 -12.91 14.83 -20.96
C GLU A 49 -13.40 15.52 -19.70
N LYS A 50 -14.69 15.48 -19.46
CA LYS A 50 -15.24 16.13 -18.29
C LYS A 50 -14.81 15.40 -17.03
N GLN A 51 -14.83 14.09 -17.08
CA GLN A 51 -14.47 13.28 -15.92
C GLN A 51 -12.99 13.42 -15.58
N ARG A 52 -12.15 13.68 -16.58
CA ARG A 52 -10.71 13.87 -16.33
C ARG A 52 -10.45 15.02 -15.38
N SER A 53 -11.15 16.14 -15.56
CA SER A 53 -10.98 17.28 -14.68
C SER A 53 -11.34 16.92 -13.26
N SER A 54 -12.43 16.20 -13.07
CA SER A 54 -12.87 15.78 -11.74
C SER A 54 -11.86 14.83 -11.13
N LEU A 55 -11.35 13.90 -11.91
CA LEU A 55 -10.39 12.93 -11.41
C LEU A 55 -9.06 13.57 -11.03
N VAL A 56 -8.62 14.55 -11.79
CA VAL A 56 -7.40 15.27 -11.45
C VAL A 56 -7.59 16.00 -10.13
N SER A 57 -8.76 16.63 -9.92
CA SER A 57 -9.04 17.31 -8.67
C SER A 57 -9.05 16.33 -7.49
N ILE A 58 -9.64 15.19 -7.67
CA ILE A 58 -9.69 14.16 -6.63
C ILE A 58 -8.27 13.69 -6.31
N ALA A 59 -7.48 13.43 -7.34
CA ALA A 59 -6.10 12.99 -7.14
C ALA A 59 -5.30 14.04 -6.35
N ASP A 60 -5.50 15.31 -6.68
CA ASP A 60 -4.79 16.37 -5.98
C ASP A 60 -5.18 16.43 -4.49
N ILE A 61 -6.44 16.25 -4.19
CA ILE A 61 -6.91 16.30 -2.81
C ILE A 61 -6.21 15.24 -1.96
N PHE A 62 -6.02 14.05 -2.53
CA PHE A 62 -5.42 12.94 -1.79
C PHE A 62 -3.91 12.81 -2.04
N ARG A 63 -3.34 13.78 -2.76
CA ARG A 63 -1.92 13.75 -3.13
C ARG A 63 -1.57 12.46 -3.86
N ALA A 64 -2.50 12.01 -4.69
CA ALA A 64 -2.28 10.89 -5.56
C ALA A 64 -1.69 11.40 -6.88
N ARG A 65 -1.22 10.50 -7.70
CA ARG A 65 -0.57 10.87 -8.95
C ARG A 65 -1.29 10.22 -10.11
N ILE A 66 -1.39 10.95 -11.21
CA ILE A 66 -1.90 10.39 -12.44
C ILE A 66 -0.67 9.89 -13.20
N ILE A 67 -0.56 8.60 -13.37
CA ILE A 67 0.63 8.02 -13.97
C ILE A 67 0.41 7.52 -15.39
N ASP A 68 -0.81 7.52 -15.86
CA ASP A 68 -1.09 7.16 -17.24
C ASP A 68 -2.37 7.85 -17.69
N VAL A 69 -2.37 8.34 -18.92
CA VAL A 69 -3.53 8.98 -19.52
C VAL A 69 -3.73 8.37 -20.89
N ALA A 70 -4.88 7.74 -21.09
CA ALA A 70 -5.25 7.18 -22.38
C ALA A 70 -6.50 7.89 -22.86
N PRO A 71 -6.93 7.69 -24.10
CA PRO A 71 -8.08 8.42 -24.63
C PRO A 71 -9.35 8.30 -23.80
N ALA A 72 -9.55 7.17 -23.16
CA ALA A 72 -10.78 6.93 -22.40
C ALA A 72 -10.54 6.48 -20.97
N SER A 73 -9.33 6.66 -20.45
CA SER A 73 -9.03 6.21 -19.09
C SER A 73 -7.85 6.94 -18.48
N LEU A 74 -7.76 6.87 -17.16
CA LEU A 74 -6.63 7.37 -16.41
C LEU A 74 -6.23 6.30 -15.42
N VAL A 75 -4.95 6.27 -15.07
CA VAL A 75 -4.48 5.43 -13.98
C VAL A 75 -3.99 6.33 -12.87
N ILE A 76 -4.51 6.11 -11.68
CA ILE A 76 -4.16 6.88 -10.50
C ILE A 76 -3.34 6.01 -9.56
N GLU A 77 -2.23 6.57 -9.10
CA GLU A 77 -1.38 5.88 -8.14
C GLU A 77 -1.51 6.61 -6.81
N VAL A 78 -1.78 5.90 -5.74
CA VAL A 78 -1.86 6.51 -4.43
C VAL A 78 -1.15 5.64 -3.41
N THR A 79 -0.46 6.30 -2.51
CA THR A 79 0.21 5.63 -1.40
C THR A 79 -0.26 6.32 -0.13
N GLY A 80 -0.62 5.55 0.85
CA GLY A 80 -1.07 6.12 2.11
C GLY A 80 -1.51 5.06 3.10
N ASP A 81 -2.02 5.53 4.22
CA ASP A 81 -2.58 4.61 5.20
C ASP A 81 -3.98 4.23 4.75
N GLN A 82 -4.61 3.37 5.51
CA GLN A 82 -5.92 2.85 5.12
C GLN A 82 -6.96 3.95 5.02
N SER A 83 -6.92 4.91 5.92
CA SER A 83 -7.88 6.00 5.92
C SER A 83 -7.80 6.82 4.63
N LYS A 84 -6.58 7.10 4.19
CA LYS A 84 -6.39 7.86 2.96
C LYS A 84 -6.85 7.08 1.74
N ILE A 85 -6.52 5.80 1.69
CA ILE A 85 -6.90 4.94 0.57
C ILE A 85 -8.42 4.82 0.52
N ASP A 86 -9.06 4.57 1.65
CA ASP A 86 -10.50 4.43 1.70
C ASP A 86 -11.19 5.73 1.28
N GLY A 87 -10.63 6.87 1.68
CA GLY A 87 -11.17 8.16 1.29
C GLY A 87 -11.12 8.36 -0.22
N LEU A 88 -10.00 8.02 -0.83
CA LEU A 88 -9.87 8.15 -2.28
C LEU A 88 -10.85 7.23 -2.99
N LEU A 89 -10.91 5.97 -2.57
CA LEU A 89 -11.79 5.01 -3.23
C LEU A 89 -13.25 5.40 -3.08
N ALA A 90 -13.62 6.00 -1.96
CA ALA A 90 -14.98 6.49 -1.77
C ALA A 90 -15.31 7.60 -2.77
N MET A 91 -14.35 8.47 -3.05
CA MET A 91 -14.56 9.54 -4.02
C MET A 91 -14.68 9.02 -5.44
N LEU A 92 -14.17 7.82 -5.69
CA LEU A 92 -14.23 7.23 -7.02
C LEU A 92 -15.51 6.42 -7.26
N GLU A 93 -16.40 6.37 -6.28
CA GLU A 93 -17.60 5.58 -6.44
C GLU A 93 -18.51 6.02 -7.60
N GLY A 94 -18.47 7.27 -7.95
CA GLY A 94 -19.26 7.78 -9.06
C GLY A 94 -18.63 7.52 -10.44
N PHE A 95 -17.50 6.86 -10.47
CA PHE A 95 -16.78 6.60 -11.70
C PHE A 95 -16.71 5.11 -11.97
N ASN A 96 -16.41 4.74 -13.20
CA ASN A 96 -16.27 3.33 -13.53
C ASN A 96 -14.83 2.89 -13.36
N VAL A 97 -14.55 2.18 -12.28
CA VAL A 97 -13.23 1.65 -12.02
C VAL A 97 -13.08 0.36 -12.83
N VAL A 98 -12.15 0.38 -13.76
CA VAL A 98 -11.94 -0.74 -14.66
C VAL A 98 -11.02 -1.79 -14.07
N GLU A 99 -10.05 -1.34 -13.32
CA GLU A 99 -9.03 -2.26 -12.79
C GLU A 99 -8.41 -1.65 -11.55
N MET A 100 -8.08 -2.46 -10.58
CA MET A 100 -7.44 -1.96 -9.37
C MET A 100 -6.45 -3.01 -8.88
N VAL A 101 -5.27 -2.56 -8.49
CA VAL A 101 -4.25 -3.41 -7.92
C VAL A 101 -3.86 -2.81 -6.58
N ARG A 102 -3.78 -3.63 -5.56
CA ARG A 102 -3.40 -3.19 -4.21
C ARG A 102 -2.28 -4.08 -3.70
N THR A 103 -1.31 -3.46 -3.03
CA THR A 103 -0.21 -4.22 -2.47
C THR A 103 -0.55 -4.80 -1.11
N GLY A 104 -1.59 -4.29 -0.47
CA GLY A 104 -1.85 -4.62 0.91
C GLY A 104 -1.03 -3.73 1.82
N LEU A 105 -1.35 -3.72 3.10
CA LEU A 105 -0.66 -2.87 4.05
C LEU A 105 0.71 -3.41 4.39
N SER A 106 1.67 -2.53 4.35
CA SER A 106 3.02 -2.81 4.85
C SER A 106 3.19 -1.96 6.07
N GLY A 107 3.76 -2.52 7.12
CA GLY A 107 3.88 -1.80 8.39
C GLY A 107 5.24 -1.97 9.01
N ILE A 108 5.61 -0.97 9.81
CA ILE A 108 6.86 -1.01 10.53
C ILE A 108 6.66 -0.24 11.83
N LYS A 109 7.31 -0.70 12.87
CA LYS A 109 7.15 -0.06 14.16
C LYS A 109 7.87 1.27 14.20
N ARG A 110 7.33 2.22 14.96
CA ARG A 110 7.94 3.55 15.07
C ARG A 110 9.12 3.51 16.01
N GLY A 111 10.10 4.35 15.73
CA GLY A 111 11.23 4.57 16.61
C GLY A 111 12.01 3.31 16.92
N LEU A 112 12.96 3.44 17.80
CA LEU A 112 13.73 2.29 18.22
C LEU A 112 13.10 1.63 19.43
N GLY A 113 12.61 2.45 20.30
CA GLY A 113 11.86 2.03 21.44
C GLY A 113 12.10 0.68 21.94
N GLU A 114 11.07 0.15 22.40
CA GLU A 114 11.17 -1.06 23.06
C GLU A 114 11.35 -2.22 22.27
N ILE A 115 11.34 -2.15 21.16
CA ILE A 115 11.40 -3.25 20.42
C ILE A 115 12.37 -4.02 20.76
N ASP A 116 13.05 -3.51 21.14
CA ASP A 116 13.43 -4.14 21.35
C ASP A 116 14.56 -4.63 20.95
N ILE A 117 15.21 -3.84 20.68
CA ILE A 117 16.50 -4.08 20.46
C ILE A 117 17.03 -4.96 21.49
N GLU A 118 16.53 -4.80 22.69
CA GLU A 118 17.03 -5.65 23.71
C GLU A 118 16.76 -7.07 23.48
N SER A 119 15.57 -7.40 23.09
CA SER A 119 15.26 -8.79 22.87
C SER A 119 16.00 -9.32 21.68
N HIS A 120 16.43 -8.46 20.81
CA HIS A 120 17.15 -8.93 19.64
C HIS A 120 18.63 -9.08 19.86
N ASN A 121 19.10 -8.41 20.83
CA ASN A 121 20.51 -8.48 21.11
C ASN A 121 20.93 -9.62 21.94
N LYS A 122 20.05 -10.47 22.24
CA LYS A 122 20.44 -11.58 23.09
C LYS A 122 20.90 -12.75 22.31
#